data_e1392cc0567ca7b113c18e69cf15a185
#
_entry.id   e1392cc0567ca7b113c18e69cf15a185
#
_cell.length_a   1.000
_cell.length_b   1.000
_cell.length_c   1.000
_cell.angle_alpha   90.00
_cell.angle_beta   90.00
_cell.angle_gamma   90.00
#
_symmetry.space_group_name_H-M   'P 1'
#
loop_
_entity.id
_entity.type
_entity.pdbx_description
1 polymer ?
#
loop_
_entity_poly.entity_id
_entity_poly.type
_entity_poly.pdbx_seq_one_letter_code
_entity_poly.pdbx_strand_id
1 'polypeptide(L)'
;MENDPDLMAFNNWRAAQPDAERSGLIFAANDHAAKSCSVWWAGPGTEFLDRMRAEARAHGITLLVNRAPYSRQELQQAAALIGGGREQLGQLGFGLQMIAGPTPTFFGLTVAGFILGDEEAKQLPPALAASVRGSPACCGTVKCV
;
A
#
# COMPACT_ATOMS: atom_id res chain seq x y z
N MET A 1 -18.94 -9.81 15.72
CA MET A 1 -17.55 -9.90 16.18
C MET A 1 -17.26 -8.69 17.07
N GLU A 2 -16.97 -8.93 18.31
CA GLU A 2 -16.66 -7.85 19.25
C GLU A 2 -15.26 -7.32 19.00
N ASN A 3 -15.16 -6.00 18.91
CA ASN A 3 -13.87 -5.34 18.81
C ASN A 3 -13.20 -5.30 20.19
N ASP A 4 -11.95 -5.73 20.26
CA ASP A 4 -11.19 -5.68 21.52
C ASP A 4 -10.96 -4.21 21.92
N PRO A 5 -11.36 -3.80 23.14
CA PRO A 5 -11.27 -2.40 23.56
C PRO A 5 -9.82 -1.90 23.73
N ASP A 6 -8.90 -2.76 24.13
CA ASP A 6 -7.50 -2.40 24.27
C ASP A 6 -6.86 -2.18 22.90
N LEU A 7 -7.21 -3.02 21.93
CA LEU A 7 -6.75 -2.87 20.55
C LEU A 7 -7.31 -1.59 19.91
N MET A 8 -8.55 -1.25 20.20
CA MET A 8 -9.15 0.01 19.76
C MET A 8 -8.45 1.21 20.40
N ALA A 9 -8.17 1.17 21.69
CA ALA A 9 -7.45 2.22 22.39
C ALA A 9 -6.05 2.43 21.83
N PHE A 10 -5.33 1.35 21.56
CA PHE A 10 -4.02 1.38 20.90
C PHE A 10 -4.09 2.02 19.51
N ASN A 11 -5.07 1.63 18.70
CA ASN A 11 -5.24 2.19 17.37
C ASN A 11 -5.56 3.68 17.39
N ASN A 12 -6.41 4.11 18.32
CA ASN A 12 -6.74 5.51 18.51
C ASN A 12 -5.52 6.33 18.93
N TRP A 13 -4.73 5.81 19.85
CA TRP A 13 -3.47 6.43 20.24
C TRP A 13 -2.53 6.59 19.06
N ARG A 14 -2.35 5.52 18.27
CA ARG A 14 -1.48 5.53 17.08
C ARG A 14 -1.96 6.55 16.04
N ALA A 15 -3.27 6.59 15.77
CA ALA A 15 -3.86 7.52 14.80
C ALA A 15 -3.75 8.98 15.22
N ALA A 16 -3.69 9.26 16.53
CA ALA A 16 -3.56 10.61 17.07
C ALA A 16 -2.13 11.16 16.99
N GLN A 17 -1.14 10.35 16.67
CA GLN A 17 0.25 10.79 16.59
C GLN A 17 0.50 11.65 15.33
N PRO A 18 1.46 12.60 15.37
CA PRO A 18 1.78 13.43 14.22
C PRO A 18 2.22 12.61 12.99
N ASP A 19 1.82 13.06 11.80
CA ASP A 19 2.17 12.39 10.53
C ASP A 19 3.67 12.22 10.33
N ALA A 20 4.46 13.21 10.75
CA ALA A 20 5.91 13.16 10.64
C ALA A 20 6.51 11.98 11.42
N GLU A 21 5.96 11.66 12.58
CA GLU A 21 6.40 10.52 13.40
C GLU A 21 5.97 9.18 12.78
N ARG A 22 4.83 9.17 12.08
CA ARG A 22 4.27 7.99 11.41
C ARG A 22 4.80 7.77 10.00
N SER A 23 5.80 8.52 9.58
CA SER A 23 6.32 8.49 8.20
C SER A 23 6.80 7.11 7.73
N GLY A 24 7.32 6.29 8.64
CA GLY A 24 7.75 4.92 8.34
C GLY A 24 6.61 3.89 8.35
N LEU A 25 5.45 4.22 8.91
CA LEU A 25 4.31 3.31 8.97
C LEU A 25 3.57 3.29 7.63
N ILE A 26 3.63 2.15 6.94
CA ILE A 26 3.01 1.96 5.64
C ILE A 26 1.62 1.38 5.77
N PHE A 27 1.49 0.33 6.60
CA PHE A 27 0.26 -0.41 6.76
C PHE A 27 0.15 -0.99 8.16
N ALA A 28 -1.08 -1.14 8.65
CA ALA A 28 -1.35 -1.83 9.91
C ALA A 28 -2.58 -2.72 9.76
N ALA A 29 -2.53 -3.90 10.36
CA ALA A 29 -3.63 -4.85 10.39
C ALA A 29 -3.84 -5.37 11.81
N ASN A 30 -5.09 -5.46 12.23
CA ASN A 30 -5.46 -5.90 13.56
C ASN A 30 -6.08 -7.30 13.51
N ASP A 31 -5.72 -8.12 14.47
CA ASP A 31 -6.40 -9.38 14.77
C ASP A 31 -7.00 -9.30 16.16
N HIS A 32 -8.30 -9.08 16.22
CA HIS A 32 -9.03 -8.92 17.48
C HIS A 32 -9.09 -10.21 18.29
N ALA A 33 -9.16 -11.35 17.63
CA ALA A 33 -9.18 -12.63 18.30
C ALA A 33 -7.85 -12.97 18.98
N ALA A 34 -6.75 -12.66 18.30
CA ALA A 34 -5.40 -12.88 18.83
C ALA A 34 -4.90 -11.71 19.70
N LYS A 35 -5.65 -10.61 19.80
CA LYS A 35 -5.27 -9.38 20.48
C LYS A 35 -3.89 -8.92 20.01
N SER A 36 -3.73 -8.82 18.68
CA SER A 36 -2.47 -8.48 18.04
C SER A 36 -2.65 -7.41 16.96
N CYS A 37 -1.58 -6.65 16.74
CA CYS A 37 -1.50 -5.68 15.65
C CYS A 37 -0.21 -5.93 14.88
N SER A 38 -0.34 -6.11 13.57
CA SER A 38 0.80 -6.19 12.67
C SER A 38 0.99 -4.84 12.00
N VAL A 39 2.21 -4.34 12.01
CA VAL A 39 2.57 -3.10 11.32
C VAL A 39 3.68 -3.38 10.32
N TRP A 40 3.65 -2.66 9.20
CA TRP A 40 4.71 -2.70 8.19
C TRP A 40 5.40 -1.36 8.21
N TRP A 41 6.70 -1.40 8.52
CA TRP A 41 7.53 -0.23 8.73
C TRP A 41 8.63 -0.16 7.68
N ALA A 42 8.76 1.00 7.02
CA ALA A 42 9.82 1.27 6.05
C ALA A 42 10.90 2.14 6.69
N GLY A 43 12.15 1.80 6.42
CA GLY A 43 13.29 2.52 6.94
C GLY A 43 13.76 2.07 8.32
N PRO A 44 14.70 2.81 8.93
CA PRO A 44 15.25 2.47 10.24
C PRO A 44 14.21 2.66 11.35
N GLY A 45 14.37 1.93 12.44
CA GLY A 45 13.56 2.12 13.64
C GLY A 45 13.75 3.52 14.21
N THR A 46 12.65 4.12 14.69
CA THR A 46 12.62 5.44 15.29
C THR A 46 12.12 5.37 16.72
N GLU A 47 12.24 6.49 17.44
CA GLU A 47 11.65 6.61 18.79
C GLU A 47 10.14 6.36 18.78
N PHE A 48 9.45 6.74 17.71
CA PHE A 48 8.03 6.45 17.55
C PHE A 48 7.74 4.95 17.56
N LEU A 49 8.56 4.16 16.88
CA LEU A 49 8.41 2.70 16.87
C LEU A 49 8.59 2.12 18.27
N ASP A 50 9.55 2.63 19.03
CA ASP A 50 9.76 2.22 20.42
C ASP A 50 8.59 2.62 21.33
N ARG A 51 8.04 3.81 21.16
CA ARG A 51 6.83 4.25 21.86
C ARG A 51 5.62 3.38 21.48
N MET A 52 5.51 3.00 20.22
CA MET A 52 4.45 2.11 19.74
C MET A 52 4.54 0.74 20.42
N ARG A 53 5.75 0.20 20.55
CA ARG A 53 5.98 -1.06 21.28
C ARG A 53 5.61 -0.95 22.75
N ALA A 54 5.97 0.17 23.40
CA ALA A 54 5.66 0.42 24.81
C ALA A 54 4.15 0.56 25.01
N GLU A 55 3.47 1.27 24.14
CA GLU A 55 2.02 1.46 24.21
C GLU A 55 1.26 0.15 23.98
N ALA A 56 1.67 -0.64 23.00
CA ALA A 56 1.10 -1.97 22.77
C ALA A 56 1.26 -2.86 24.00
N ARG A 57 2.42 -2.83 24.63
CA ARG A 57 2.70 -3.59 25.84
C ARG A 57 1.84 -3.14 27.01
N ALA A 58 1.61 -1.83 27.14
CA ALA A 58 0.76 -1.26 28.18
C ALA A 58 -0.71 -1.72 28.07
N HIS A 59 -1.18 -1.97 26.85
CA HIS A 59 -2.52 -2.50 26.57
C HIS A 59 -2.58 -4.04 26.45
N GLY A 60 -1.48 -4.73 26.69
CA GLY A 60 -1.43 -6.18 26.58
C GLY A 60 -1.58 -6.70 25.15
N ILE A 61 -1.20 -5.89 24.18
CA ILE A 61 -1.29 -6.21 22.75
C ILE A 61 0.04 -6.74 22.25
N THR A 62 -0.01 -7.80 21.45
CA THR A 62 1.15 -8.32 20.72
C THR A 62 1.36 -7.47 19.47
N LEU A 63 2.45 -6.71 19.44
CA LEU A 63 2.83 -5.91 18.28
C LEU A 63 3.83 -6.68 17.42
N LEU A 64 3.47 -6.94 16.17
CA LEU A 64 4.33 -7.57 15.17
C LEU A 64 4.81 -6.51 14.19
N VAL A 65 6.12 -6.28 14.15
CA VAL A 65 6.72 -5.29 13.26
C VAL A 65 7.33 -6.02 12.07
N ASN A 66 6.79 -5.75 10.88
CA ASN A 66 7.26 -6.29 9.62
C ASN A 66 7.97 -5.19 8.83
N ARG A 67 8.97 -5.56 8.05
CA ARG A 67 9.68 -4.62 7.21
C ARG A 67 8.96 -4.40 5.90
N ALA A 68 8.67 -3.12 5.58
CA ALA A 68 8.15 -2.73 4.28
C ALA A 68 9.32 -2.39 3.34
N PRO A 69 9.26 -2.81 2.07
CA PRO A 69 10.36 -2.57 1.12
C PRO A 69 10.45 -1.13 0.62
N TYR A 70 9.34 -0.37 0.69
CA TYR A 70 9.25 1.00 0.16
C TYR A 70 8.67 1.93 1.20
N SER A 71 9.20 3.17 1.26
CA SER A 71 8.64 4.23 2.10
C SER A 71 7.37 4.83 1.47
N ARG A 72 6.57 5.53 2.27
CA ARG A 72 5.44 6.32 1.76
C ARG A 72 5.87 7.31 0.70
N GLN A 73 6.99 8.00 0.93
CA GLN A 73 7.51 9.00 0.00
C GLN A 73 7.87 8.36 -1.35
N GLU A 74 8.55 7.22 -1.34
CA GLU A 74 8.86 6.48 -2.56
C GLU A 74 7.61 6.07 -3.32
N LEU A 75 6.59 5.57 -2.61
CA LEU A 75 5.32 5.17 -3.21
C LEU A 75 4.55 6.37 -3.76
N GLN A 76 4.54 7.50 -3.06
CA GLN A 76 3.91 8.73 -3.53
C GLN A 76 4.59 9.29 -4.76
N GLN A 77 5.92 9.28 -4.81
CA GLN A 77 6.70 9.71 -5.97
C GLN A 77 6.42 8.81 -7.18
N ALA A 78 6.39 7.50 -6.98
CA ALA A 78 6.06 6.55 -8.04
C ALA A 78 4.62 6.74 -8.54
N ALA A 79 3.66 6.95 -7.66
CA ALA A 79 2.27 7.22 -8.03
C ALA A 79 2.15 8.52 -8.83
N ALA A 80 2.88 9.57 -8.46
CA ALA A 80 2.92 10.84 -9.18
C ALA A 80 3.52 10.69 -10.59
N LEU A 81 4.58 9.90 -10.74
CA LEU A 81 5.16 9.60 -12.04
C LEU A 81 4.19 8.84 -12.95
N ILE A 82 3.49 7.84 -12.42
CA ILE A 82 2.50 7.08 -13.17
C ILE A 82 1.33 7.97 -13.57
N GLY A 83 0.80 8.77 -12.63
CA GLY A 83 -0.29 9.72 -12.89
C GLY A 83 0.09 10.80 -13.90
N GLY A 84 1.32 11.30 -13.84
CA GLY A 84 1.87 12.24 -14.83
C GLY A 84 2.06 11.63 -16.22
N GLY A 85 2.18 10.31 -16.31
CA GLY A 85 2.29 9.56 -17.57
C GLY A 85 0.94 9.10 -18.16
N ARG A 86 -0.18 9.55 -17.61
CA ARG A 86 -1.52 9.11 -18.04
C ARG A 86 -1.77 9.28 -19.54
N GLU A 87 -1.37 10.41 -20.10
CA GLU A 87 -1.53 10.70 -21.52
C GLU A 87 -0.70 9.75 -22.38
N GLN A 88 0.56 9.53 -22.01
CA GLN A 88 1.44 8.59 -22.72
C GLN A 88 0.92 7.16 -22.65
N LEU A 89 0.41 6.74 -21.49
CA LEU A 89 -0.23 5.43 -21.35
C LEU A 89 -1.47 5.32 -22.25
N GLY A 90 -2.27 6.37 -22.36
CA GLY A 90 -3.41 6.44 -23.27
C GLY A 90 -2.99 6.29 -24.74
N GLN A 91 -1.91 6.93 -25.15
CA GLN A 91 -1.35 6.79 -26.50
C GLN A 91 -0.84 5.38 -26.77
N LEU A 92 -0.43 4.64 -25.73
CA LEU A 92 0.02 3.26 -25.82
C LEU A 92 -1.13 2.24 -25.68
N GLY A 93 -2.37 2.71 -25.58
CA GLY A 93 -3.54 1.86 -25.51
C GLY A 93 -4.00 1.49 -24.09
N PHE A 94 -3.49 2.16 -23.07
CA PHE A 94 -3.92 1.94 -21.68
C PHE A 94 -4.55 3.20 -21.08
N GLY A 95 -5.85 3.13 -20.78
CA GLY A 95 -6.57 4.20 -20.09
C GLY A 95 -6.50 4.05 -18.59
N LEU A 96 -5.63 4.83 -17.95
CA LEU A 96 -5.45 4.80 -16.50
C LEU A 96 -6.68 5.32 -15.77
N GLN A 97 -7.24 4.51 -14.86
CA GLN A 97 -8.38 4.89 -14.01
C GLN A 97 -8.02 5.07 -12.55
N MET A 98 -7.20 4.19 -12.01
CA MET A 98 -6.89 4.16 -10.58
C MET A 98 -5.46 3.74 -10.33
N ILE A 99 -4.86 4.37 -9.33
CA ILE A 99 -3.61 3.92 -8.72
C ILE A 99 -3.92 3.62 -7.26
N ALA A 100 -3.76 2.36 -6.85
CA ALA A 100 -3.98 1.93 -5.49
C ALA A 100 -2.65 1.74 -4.76
N GLY A 101 -2.65 2.06 -3.46
CA GLY A 101 -1.50 1.90 -2.60
C GLY A 101 -1.22 0.46 -2.19
N PRO A 102 -0.25 0.26 -1.31
CA PRO A 102 0.17 -1.06 -0.89
C PRO A 102 -0.90 -1.80 -0.08
N THR A 103 -0.84 -3.13 -0.16
CA THR A 103 -1.64 -4.04 0.66
C THR A 103 -0.72 -4.99 1.42
N PRO A 104 -1.22 -5.74 2.43
CA PRO A 104 -0.38 -6.71 3.15
C PRO A 104 0.25 -7.79 2.27
N THR A 105 -0.37 -8.10 1.13
CA THR A 105 0.09 -9.11 0.19
C THR A 105 0.92 -8.54 -0.96
N PHE A 106 0.88 -7.22 -1.14
CA PHE A 106 1.63 -6.54 -2.20
C PHE A 106 1.99 -5.12 -1.76
N PHE A 107 3.28 -4.84 -1.56
CA PHE A 107 3.77 -3.57 -1.02
C PHE A 107 4.04 -2.49 -2.06
N GLY A 108 3.87 -2.79 -3.35
CA GLY A 108 4.00 -1.80 -4.42
C GLY A 108 2.68 -1.09 -4.71
N LEU A 109 2.62 -0.49 -5.89
CA LEU A 109 1.42 0.17 -6.39
C LEU A 109 0.65 -0.75 -7.34
N THR A 110 -0.66 -0.68 -7.29
CA THR A 110 -1.54 -1.35 -8.25
C THR A 110 -2.15 -0.31 -9.16
N VAL A 111 -2.01 -0.51 -10.46
CA VAL A 111 -2.57 0.37 -11.47
C VAL A 111 -3.73 -0.36 -12.15
N ALA A 112 -4.88 0.27 -12.18
CA ALA A 112 -6.08 -0.26 -12.83
C ALA A 112 -6.54 0.67 -13.95
N GLY A 113 -7.00 0.10 -15.05
CA GLY A 113 -7.47 0.86 -16.19
C GLY A 113 -8.01 -0.01 -17.30
N PHE A 114 -8.23 0.59 -18.46
CA PHE A 114 -8.76 -0.07 -19.65
C PHE A 114 -7.69 -0.30 -20.70
N ILE A 115 -7.76 -1.43 -21.38
CA ILE A 115 -7.01 -1.68 -22.61
C ILE A 115 -7.91 -1.27 -23.77
N LEU A 116 -7.43 -0.29 -24.56
CA LEU A 116 -8.22 0.31 -25.64
C LEU A 116 -8.30 -0.57 -26.91
N GLY A 117 -7.44 -1.59 -27.06
CA GLY A 117 -7.48 -2.54 -28.15
C GLY A 117 -6.23 -3.41 -28.19
N ASP A 118 -6.31 -4.54 -28.90
CA ASP A 118 -5.22 -5.50 -28.98
C ASP A 118 -3.97 -4.93 -29.67
N GLU A 119 -4.15 -4.08 -30.66
CA GLU A 119 -3.05 -3.45 -31.39
C GLU A 119 -2.31 -2.44 -30.52
N GLU A 120 -3.07 -1.64 -29.74
CA GLU A 120 -2.50 -0.68 -28.80
C GLU A 120 -1.81 -1.38 -27.62
N ALA A 121 -2.36 -2.50 -27.16
CA ALA A 121 -1.78 -3.29 -26.07
C ALA A 121 -0.38 -3.82 -26.42
N LYS A 122 -0.13 -4.13 -27.69
CA LYS A 122 1.19 -4.57 -28.17
C LYS A 122 2.25 -3.48 -28.12
N GLN A 123 1.85 -2.22 -28.03
CA GLN A 123 2.74 -1.07 -27.93
C GLN A 123 3.11 -0.72 -26.48
N LEU A 124 2.52 -1.39 -25.50
CA LEU A 124 2.87 -1.21 -24.10
C LEU A 124 4.32 -1.64 -23.85
N PRO A 125 5.04 -0.96 -22.92
CA PRO A 125 6.35 -1.41 -22.49
C PRO A 125 6.28 -2.88 -22.05
N PRO A 126 7.31 -3.71 -22.34
CA PRO A 126 7.26 -5.14 -22.03
C PRO A 126 6.94 -5.46 -20.57
N ALA A 127 7.42 -4.63 -19.63
CA ALA A 127 7.15 -4.81 -18.21
C ALA A 127 5.67 -4.61 -17.86
N LEU A 128 5.00 -3.65 -18.52
CA LEU A 128 3.56 -3.42 -18.35
C LEU A 128 2.74 -4.49 -19.07
N ALA A 129 3.11 -4.82 -20.31
CA ALA A 129 2.42 -5.84 -21.10
C ALA A 129 2.44 -7.22 -20.42
N ALA A 130 3.55 -7.60 -19.79
CA ALA A 130 3.66 -8.86 -19.08
C ALA A 130 2.79 -8.91 -17.81
N SER A 131 2.47 -7.76 -17.23
CA SER A 131 1.67 -7.64 -16.00
C SER A 131 0.18 -7.42 -16.28
N VAL A 132 -0.19 -7.05 -17.51
CA VAL A 132 -1.58 -6.87 -17.91
C VAL A 132 -2.20 -8.21 -18.19
N ARG A 133 -2.91 -8.75 -17.23
CA ARG A 133 -3.80 -9.90 -17.43
C ARG A 133 -5.18 -9.35 -17.73
N GLY A 134 -5.43 -9.03 -18.99
CA GLY A 134 -6.74 -8.56 -19.40
C GLY A 134 -7.81 -9.60 -19.16
N SER A 135 -8.84 -9.23 -18.39
CA SER A 135 -10.09 -9.95 -18.46
C SER A 135 -10.76 -9.62 -19.80
N PRO A 136 -11.62 -10.49 -20.36
CA PRO A 136 -12.34 -10.21 -21.59
C PRO A 136 -13.18 -8.94 -21.61
N ALA A 137 -13.38 -8.32 -20.44
CA ALA A 137 -14.15 -7.09 -20.27
C ALA A 137 -13.35 -5.79 -20.39
N CYS A 138 -12.14 -5.84 -20.94
CA CYS A 138 -11.28 -4.68 -21.16
C CYS A 138 -10.72 -3.99 -19.90
N CYS A 139 -10.78 -4.62 -18.74
CA CYS A 139 -10.14 -4.14 -17.52
C CYS A 139 -8.87 -4.93 -17.24
N GLY A 140 -7.74 -4.23 -17.14
CA GLY A 140 -6.48 -4.81 -16.72
C GLY A 140 -6.00 -4.19 -15.41
N THR A 141 -5.41 -5.01 -14.54
CA THR A 141 -4.72 -4.55 -13.34
C THR A 141 -3.24 -4.81 -13.49
N VAL A 142 -2.44 -3.77 -13.33
CA VAL A 142 -0.98 -3.84 -13.39
C VAL A 142 -0.42 -3.53 -12.02
N LYS A 143 0.47 -4.39 -11.53
CA LYS A 143 1.19 -4.18 -10.27
C LYS A 143 2.57 -3.63 -10.57
N CYS A 144 2.85 -2.43 -10.06
CA CYS A 144 4.14 -1.77 -10.18
C CYS A 144 4.90 -1.85 -8.86
N VAL A 145 6.14 -2.17 -8.97
CA VAL A 145 7.06 -2.24 -7.84
C VAL A 145 8.00 -1.06 -7.86
#